data_949b5285c2f04a28351008df14b99c90
#
_entry.id   949b5285c2f04a28351008df14b99c90
#
_cell.length_a   1.000
_cell.length_b   1.000
_cell.length_c   1.000
_cell.angle_alpha   90.00
_cell.angle_beta   90.00
_cell.angle_gamma   90.00
#
_symmetry.space_group_name_H-M   'P 1'
#
loop_
_entity.id
_entity.type
_entity.pdbx_description
1 polymer ?
#
loop_
_entity_poly.entity_id
_entity_poly.type
_entity_poly.pdbx_seq_one_letter_code
_entity_poly.pdbx_strand_id
1 'polypeptide(L)'
;ITGLPPHVIARQGISYVPASRGIFMTLTSMENLNIVRTKGARWDTEDVFRRFPKLAPLKRRRGRSLSGGEQQMLAIGRALVTGPSLILLDEPSQGLAPMVVELVVEMLRELKSEGVSMLLVEQNLQMALDLAERVYILDQGEVVFDGAAQELKNNDQLTASYLGVSG
;
A
#
# COMPACT_ATOMS: atom_id res chain seq x y z
N ILE A 1 -12.91 -1.61 15.97
CA ILE A 1 -13.43 -0.79 14.84
C ILE A 1 -14.66 -1.40 14.17
N THR A 2 -15.02 -2.65 14.54
CA THR A 2 -16.22 -3.34 14.00
C THR A 2 -17.48 -2.50 14.23
N GLY A 3 -18.26 -2.28 13.16
CA GLY A 3 -19.48 -1.49 13.21
C GLY A 3 -19.30 0.03 13.22
N LEU A 4 -18.08 0.54 13.25
CA LEU A 4 -17.84 1.98 13.16
C LEU A 4 -17.95 2.48 11.70
N PRO A 5 -18.52 3.68 11.47
CA PRO A 5 -18.52 4.30 10.16
C PRO A 5 -17.09 4.58 9.65
N PRO A 6 -16.82 4.49 8.32
CA PRO A 6 -15.47 4.68 7.76
C PRO A 6 -14.77 6.00 8.18
N HIS A 7 -15.52 7.09 8.28
CA HIS A 7 -14.96 8.38 8.68
C HIS A 7 -14.52 8.42 10.16
N VAL A 8 -15.12 7.60 11.02
CA VAL A 8 -14.71 7.46 12.43
C VAL A 8 -13.44 6.64 12.50
N ILE A 9 -13.34 5.55 11.72
CA ILE A 9 -12.13 4.73 11.61
C ILE A 9 -10.95 5.57 11.09
N ALA A 10 -11.18 6.37 10.04
CA ALA A 10 -10.15 7.27 9.51
C ALA A 10 -9.63 8.26 10.55
N ARG A 11 -10.51 8.81 11.41
CA ARG A 11 -10.13 9.72 12.50
C ARG A 11 -9.29 9.06 13.60
N GLN A 12 -9.31 7.74 13.68
CA GLN A 12 -8.44 6.96 14.58
C GLN A 12 -7.03 6.76 14.01
N GLY A 13 -6.71 7.38 12.86
CA GLY A 13 -5.41 7.28 12.22
C GLY A 13 -5.24 6.04 11.35
N ILE A 14 -6.34 5.44 10.88
CA ILE A 14 -6.29 4.29 9.95
C ILE A 14 -6.60 4.80 8.54
N SER A 15 -5.66 4.62 7.62
CA SER A 15 -5.85 4.93 6.20
C SER A 15 -5.97 3.65 5.37
N TYR A 16 -6.80 3.68 4.35
CA TYR A 16 -7.06 2.54 3.46
C TYR A 16 -6.74 2.88 2.01
N VAL A 17 -5.96 2.03 1.37
CA VAL A 17 -5.63 2.07 -0.06
C VAL A 17 -6.26 0.83 -0.70
N PRO A 18 -7.40 0.96 -1.39
CA PRO A 18 -8.08 -0.17 -2.03
C PRO A 18 -7.35 -0.62 -3.31
N ALA A 19 -7.60 -1.86 -3.76
CA ALA A 19 -7.11 -2.41 -5.02
C ALA A 19 -7.47 -1.53 -6.24
N SER A 20 -8.63 -0.85 -6.20
CA SER A 20 -9.06 0.14 -7.20
C SER A 20 -8.30 1.46 -7.15
N ARG A 21 -7.33 1.62 -6.21
CA ARG A 21 -6.55 2.82 -5.92
C ARG A 21 -7.36 3.99 -5.35
N GLY A 22 -8.64 4.12 -5.68
CA GLY A 22 -9.58 5.11 -5.13
C GLY A 22 -9.20 6.57 -5.38
N ILE A 23 -8.37 6.89 -6.40
CA ILE A 23 -7.99 8.26 -6.73
C ILE A 23 -9.11 9.02 -7.46
N PHE A 24 -9.13 10.33 -7.33
CA PHE A 24 -10.07 11.19 -8.07
C PHE A 24 -9.54 11.46 -9.47
N MET A 25 -10.14 10.83 -10.47
CA MET A 25 -9.67 10.84 -11.86
C MET A 25 -9.71 12.24 -12.52
N THR A 26 -10.60 13.12 -12.07
CA THR A 26 -10.76 14.49 -12.61
C THR A 26 -9.85 15.52 -11.95
N LEU A 27 -9.36 15.22 -10.75
CA LEU A 27 -8.44 16.06 -10.00
C LEU A 27 -6.99 15.82 -10.44
N THR A 28 -6.16 16.83 -10.33
CA THR A 28 -4.70 16.72 -10.50
C THR A 28 -4.09 15.90 -9.34
N SER A 29 -2.83 15.45 -9.51
CA SER A 29 -2.11 14.77 -8.43
C SER A 29 -2.01 15.63 -7.17
N MET A 30 -1.71 16.93 -7.34
CA MET A 30 -1.66 17.89 -6.24
C MET A 30 -3.02 18.02 -5.53
N GLU A 31 -4.12 18.15 -6.27
CA GLU A 31 -5.47 18.28 -5.73
C GLU A 31 -5.89 16.98 -5.02
N ASN A 32 -5.54 15.80 -5.58
CA ASN A 32 -5.77 14.50 -4.94
C ASN A 32 -5.14 14.40 -3.55
N LEU A 33 -3.93 14.93 -3.38
CA LEU A 33 -3.25 14.95 -2.07
C LEU A 33 -3.88 15.98 -1.13
N ASN A 34 -4.12 17.20 -1.63
CA ASN A 34 -4.59 18.30 -0.80
C ASN A 34 -6.00 18.11 -0.22
N ILE A 35 -6.90 17.44 -0.96
CA ILE A 35 -8.30 17.25 -0.53
C ILE A 35 -8.45 16.40 0.74
N VAL A 36 -7.46 15.54 1.02
CA VAL A 36 -7.47 14.64 2.21
C VAL A 36 -6.43 15.02 3.25
N ARG A 37 -5.62 16.06 2.98
CA ARG A 37 -4.51 16.44 3.87
C ARG A 37 -5.01 16.83 5.25
N THR A 38 -4.44 16.23 6.27
CA THR A 38 -4.67 16.61 7.68
C THR A 38 -3.65 17.65 8.11
N LYS A 39 -4.10 18.75 8.72
CA LYS A 39 -3.20 19.78 9.25
C LYS A 39 -2.37 19.20 10.41
N GLY A 40 -1.05 19.36 10.32
CA GLY A 40 -0.12 18.83 11.33
C GLY A 40 0.21 17.34 11.14
N ALA A 41 -0.20 16.72 10.04
CA ALA A 41 0.26 15.38 9.67
C ALA A 41 1.80 15.36 9.53
N ARG A 42 2.40 14.19 9.81
CA ARG A 42 3.86 13.97 9.69
C ARG A 42 4.40 14.28 8.29
N TRP A 43 3.60 14.02 7.26
CA TRP A 43 3.95 14.29 5.86
C TRP A 43 2.96 15.25 5.24
N ASP A 44 3.46 16.25 4.57
CA ASP A 44 2.67 17.15 3.75
C ASP A 44 2.71 16.74 2.27
N THR A 45 2.02 17.48 1.43
CA THR A 45 1.94 17.24 -0.01
C THR A 45 3.31 17.33 -0.69
N GLU A 46 4.16 18.27 -0.30
CA GLU A 46 5.50 18.41 -0.86
C GLU A 46 6.43 17.28 -0.40
N ASP A 47 6.26 16.77 0.83
CA ASP A 47 6.97 15.60 1.33
C ASP A 47 6.68 14.38 0.46
N VAL A 48 5.40 14.17 0.09
CA VAL A 48 5.01 13.07 -0.82
C VAL A 48 5.72 13.19 -2.17
N PHE A 49 5.75 14.37 -2.78
CA PHE A 49 6.44 14.56 -4.06
C PHE A 49 7.97 14.43 -3.96
N ARG A 50 8.55 14.75 -2.81
CA ARG A 50 9.98 14.59 -2.54
C ARG A 50 10.35 13.12 -2.39
N ARG A 51 9.49 12.34 -1.71
CA ARG A 51 9.67 10.90 -1.50
C ARG A 51 9.41 10.08 -2.74
N PHE A 52 8.45 10.50 -3.55
CA PHE A 52 8.07 9.83 -4.80
C PHE A 52 8.49 10.68 -6.01
N PRO A 53 9.79 10.70 -6.37
CA PRO A 53 10.29 11.59 -7.42
C PRO A 53 9.59 11.40 -8.76
N LYS A 54 9.07 10.19 -9.04
CA LYS A 54 8.28 9.91 -10.24
C LYS A 54 6.94 10.65 -10.28
N LEU A 55 6.38 11.02 -9.12
CA LEU A 55 5.17 11.85 -9.06
C LEU A 55 5.47 13.35 -9.19
N ALA A 56 6.67 13.80 -8.89
CA ALA A 56 7.01 15.22 -8.88
C ALA A 56 6.71 15.94 -10.22
N PRO A 57 7.06 15.38 -11.41
CA PRO A 57 6.74 16.00 -12.68
C PRO A 57 5.23 15.94 -13.02
N LEU A 58 4.46 15.14 -12.28
CA LEU A 58 3.06 14.85 -12.54
C LEU A 58 2.11 15.67 -11.64
N LYS A 59 2.63 16.62 -10.84
CA LYS A 59 1.83 17.44 -9.90
C LYS A 59 0.55 18.02 -10.51
N ARG A 60 0.64 18.50 -11.74
CA ARG A 60 -0.47 19.14 -12.48
C ARG A 60 -1.24 18.18 -13.40
N ARG A 61 -0.83 16.91 -13.51
CA ARG A 61 -1.55 15.92 -14.32
C ARG A 61 -2.77 15.41 -13.57
N ARG A 62 -3.88 15.26 -14.31
CA ARG A 62 -5.11 14.69 -13.76
C ARG A 62 -4.96 13.19 -13.56
N GLY A 63 -5.64 12.62 -12.55
CA GLY A 63 -5.60 11.20 -12.21
C GLY A 63 -5.85 10.27 -13.40
N ARG A 64 -6.79 10.62 -14.30
CA ARG A 64 -7.09 9.86 -15.52
C ARG A 64 -5.94 9.78 -16.54
N SER A 65 -4.97 10.67 -16.45
CA SER A 65 -3.81 10.73 -17.37
C SER A 65 -2.55 10.10 -16.77
N LEU A 66 -2.67 9.50 -15.60
CA LEU A 66 -1.61 8.77 -14.93
C LEU A 66 -1.63 7.30 -15.35
N SER A 67 -0.46 6.68 -15.46
CA SER A 67 -0.33 5.23 -15.58
C SER A 67 -0.80 4.52 -14.31
N GLY A 68 -1.04 3.21 -14.38
CA GLY A 68 -1.47 2.43 -13.23
C GLY A 68 -0.52 2.54 -12.02
N GLY A 69 0.79 2.50 -12.26
CA GLY A 69 1.78 2.67 -11.20
C GLY A 69 1.82 4.08 -10.61
N GLU A 70 1.69 5.12 -11.44
CA GLU A 70 1.60 6.50 -10.97
C GLU A 70 0.34 6.73 -10.14
N GLN A 71 -0.78 6.11 -10.52
CA GLN A 71 -2.02 6.12 -9.74
C GLN A 71 -1.84 5.41 -8.40
N GLN A 72 -1.13 4.28 -8.37
CA GLN A 72 -0.84 3.54 -7.14
C GLN A 72 0.04 4.36 -6.19
N MET A 73 1.12 4.95 -6.69
CA MET A 73 1.97 5.86 -5.91
C MET A 73 1.18 7.05 -5.37
N LEU A 74 0.29 7.63 -6.17
CA LEU A 74 -0.58 8.71 -5.74
C LEU A 74 -1.57 8.28 -4.65
N ALA A 75 -2.13 7.07 -4.75
CA ALA A 75 -3.05 6.52 -3.75
C ALA A 75 -2.36 6.30 -2.39
N ILE A 76 -1.13 5.77 -2.40
CA ILE A 76 -0.32 5.62 -1.18
C ILE A 76 0.06 6.99 -0.62
N GLY A 77 0.47 7.94 -1.47
CA GLY A 77 0.75 9.32 -1.07
C GLY A 77 -0.45 10.00 -0.40
N ARG A 78 -1.67 9.74 -0.90
CA ARG A 78 -2.91 10.22 -0.28
C ARG A 78 -3.13 9.64 1.11
N ALA A 79 -2.81 8.37 1.32
CA ALA A 79 -2.86 7.78 2.66
C ALA A 79 -1.87 8.46 3.61
N LEU A 80 -0.66 8.77 3.16
CA LEU A 80 0.38 9.41 3.97
C LEU A 80 0.02 10.81 4.44
N VAL A 81 -0.55 11.66 3.58
CA VAL A 81 -0.89 13.06 3.95
C VAL A 81 -2.04 13.17 4.95
N THR A 82 -2.72 12.07 5.27
CA THR A 82 -3.68 12.02 6.38
C THR A 82 -3.00 11.89 7.74
N GLY A 83 -1.70 11.54 7.80
CA GLY A 83 -0.96 11.29 9.04
C GLY A 83 -1.37 9.99 9.73
N PRO A 84 -1.39 8.84 9.01
CA PRO A 84 -1.90 7.61 9.60
C PRO A 84 -0.94 7.01 10.62
N SER A 85 -1.48 6.33 11.62
CA SER A 85 -0.76 5.39 12.48
C SER A 85 -0.69 3.99 11.86
N LEU A 86 -1.66 3.66 11.00
CA LEU A 86 -1.74 2.38 10.30
C LEU A 86 -2.25 2.60 8.86
N ILE A 87 -1.59 2.00 7.88
CA ILE A 87 -2.05 1.96 6.49
C ILE A 87 -2.50 0.54 6.16
N LEU A 88 -3.72 0.39 5.67
CA LEU A 88 -4.24 -0.84 5.10
C LEU A 88 -4.04 -0.78 3.58
N LEU A 89 -3.34 -1.75 3.02
CA LEU A 89 -3.02 -1.86 1.60
C LEU A 89 -3.67 -3.12 1.04
N ASP A 90 -4.55 -2.95 0.08
CA ASP A 90 -5.31 -4.04 -0.53
C ASP A 90 -4.84 -4.26 -1.97
N GLU A 91 -4.12 -5.35 -2.20
CA GLU A 91 -3.54 -5.77 -3.48
C GLU A 91 -2.80 -4.63 -4.23
N PRO A 92 -1.85 -3.92 -3.59
CA PRO A 92 -1.20 -2.77 -4.21
C PRO A 92 -0.37 -3.10 -5.46
N SER A 93 -0.07 -4.38 -5.72
CA SER A 93 0.63 -4.84 -6.94
C SER A 93 -0.32 -5.15 -8.10
N GLN A 94 -1.64 -5.25 -7.86
CA GLN A 94 -2.60 -5.73 -8.84
C GLN A 94 -2.60 -4.91 -10.13
N GLY A 95 -2.45 -5.60 -11.26
CA GLY A 95 -2.50 -4.99 -12.60
C GLY A 95 -1.32 -4.06 -12.91
N LEU A 96 -0.21 -4.19 -12.18
CA LEU A 96 1.03 -3.46 -12.42
C LEU A 96 2.05 -4.33 -13.18
N ALA A 97 2.86 -3.68 -14.03
CA ALA A 97 4.00 -4.35 -14.65
C ALA A 97 5.08 -4.67 -13.60
N PRO A 98 5.88 -5.74 -13.76
CA PRO A 98 6.88 -6.17 -12.76
C PRO A 98 7.81 -5.05 -12.28
N MET A 99 8.36 -4.26 -13.18
CA MET A 99 9.22 -3.11 -12.85
C MET A 99 8.51 -2.05 -11.98
N VAL A 100 7.19 -1.93 -12.11
CA VAL A 100 6.40 -0.98 -11.31
C VAL A 100 6.11 -1.57 -9.93
N VAL A 101 5.92 -2.89 -9.83
CA VAL A 101 5.78 -3.60 -8.55
C VAL A 101 7.04 -3.39 -7.71
N GLU A 102 8.24 -3.55 -8.30
CA GLU A 102 9.51 -3.29 -7.62
C GLU A 102 9.58 -1.88 -7.03
N LEU A 103 9.15 -0.87 -7.78
CA LEU A 103 9.10 0.52 -7.29
C LEU A 103 8.12 0.71 -6.13
N VAL A 104 6.98 0.03 -6.17
CA VAL A 104 6.02 0.06 -5.05
C VAL A 104 6.61 -0.63 -3.83
N VAL A 105 7.29 -1.76 -4.01
CA VAL A 105 7.99 -2.48 -2.92
C VAL A 105 9.05 -1.60 -2.27
N GLU A 106 9.92 -0.96 -3.07
CA GLU A 106 10.94 -0.05 -2.55
C GLU A 106 10.33 1.08 -1.72
N MET A 107 9.28 1.71 -2.24
CA MET A 107 8.55 2.78 -1.56
C MET A 107 7.95 2.30 -0.23
N LEU A 108 7.31 1.13 -0.19
CA LEU A 108 6.73 0.58 1.04
C LEU A 108 7.83 0.16 2.04
N ARG A 109 8.97 -0.31 1.56
CA ARG A 109 10.13 -0.64 2.40
C ARG A 109 10.71 0.62 3.06
N GLU A 110 10.80 1.74 2.34
CA GLU A 110 11.21 3.02 2.90
C GLU A 110 10.24 3.48 3.99
N LEU A 111 8.93 3.44 3.74
CA LEU A 111 7.92 3.80 4.72
C LEU A 111 7.99 2.92 5.98
N LYS A 112 8.21 1.61 5.80
CA LYS A 112 8.43 0.68 6.90
C LYS A 112 9.65 1.06 7.74
N SER A 113 10.76 1.38 7.08
CA SER A 113 12.00 1.80 7.78
C SER A 113 11.84 3.09 8.58
N GLU A 114 10.88 3.92 8.21
CA GLU A 114 10.50 5.14 8.94
C GLU A 114 9.46 4.90 10.05
N GLY A 115 9.11 3.64 10.30
CA GLY A 115 8.19 3.25 11.36
C GLY A 115 6.70 3.40 11.02
N VAL A 116 6.34 3.41 9.73
CA VAL A 116 4.94 3.35 9.31
C VAL A 116 4.42 1.92 9.49
N SER A 117 3.39 1.74 10.32
CA SER A 117 2.72 0.45 10.44
C SER A 117 1.84 0.19 9.22
N MET A 118 1.92 -1.04 8.68
CA MET A 118 1.16 -1.43 7.49
C MET A 118 0.54 -2.81 7.68
N LEU A 119 -0.70 -2.97 7.23
CA LEU A 119 -1.32 -4.27 6.98
C LEU A 119 -1.48 -4.42 5.47
N LEU A 120 -0.80 -5.40 4.91
CA LEU A 120 -0.76 -5.68 3.47
C LEU A 120 -1.55 -6.94 3.16
N VAL A 121 -2.53 -6.83 2.28
CA VAL A 121 -3.20 -7.97 1.65
C VAL A 121 -2.64 -8.09 0.24
N GLU A 122 -2.04 -9.25 -0.08
CA GLU A 122 -1.38 -9.49 -1.37
C GLU A 122 -1.49 -10.93 -1.82
N GLN A 123 -1.63 -11.12 -3.14
CA GLN A 123 -1.51 -12.40 -3.80
C GLN A 123 -0.06 -12.64 -4.29
N ASN A 124 0.70 -11.56 -4.51
CA ASN A 124 2.10 -11.63 -4.88
C ASN A 124 2.95 -12.00 -3.64
N LEU A 125 3.25 -13.29 -3.53
CA LEU A 125 4.03 -13.83 -2.41
C LEU A 125 5.38 -13.14 -2.24
N GLN A 126 6.10 -12.91 -3.32
CA GLN A 126 7.44 -12.30 -3.25
C GLN A 126 7.35 -10.91 -2.62
N MET A 127 6.39 -10.09 -3.07
CA MET A 127 6.14 -8.77 -2.48
C MET A 127 5.74 -8.86 -1.01
N ALA A 128 4.83 -9.78 -0.67
CA ALA A 128 4.38 -9.97 0.72
C ALA A 128 5.56 -10.34 1.64
N LEU A 129 6.36 -11.33 1.24
CA LEU A 129 7.51 -11.79 2.01
C LEU A 129 8.62 -10.74 2.11
N ASP A 130 8.82 -9.91 1.10
CA ASP A 130 9.84 -8.86 1.12
C ASP A 130 9.52 -7.73 2.09
N LEU A 131 8.25 -7.52 2.37
CA LEU A 131 7.77 -6.42 3.22
C LEU A 131 7.36 -6.87 4.63
N ALA A 132 6.76 -8.06 4.76
CA ALA A 132 6.16 -8.50 6.00
C ALA A 132 7.18 -8.93 7.06
N GLU A 133 6.85 -8.71 8.33
CA GLU A 133 7.50 -9.32 9.50
C GLU A 133 6.73 -10.57 9.94
N ARG A 134 5.40 -10.49 9.89
CA ARG A 134 4.46 -11.56 10.21
C ARG A 134 3.51 -11.78 9.06
N VAL A 135 3.16 -13.02 8.79
CA VAL A 135 2.29 -13.41 7.67
C VAL A 135 1.15 -14.27 8.20
N TYR A 136 -0.03 -14.00 7.66
CA TYR A 136 -1.21 -14.86 7.79
C TYR A 136 -1.56 -15.36 6.39
N ILE A 137 -1.66 -16.68 6.22
CA ILE A 137 -2.19 -17.26 4.97
C ILE A 137 -3.64 -17.62 5.21
N LEU A 138 -4.51 -17.11 4.34
CA LEU A 138 -5.92 -17.44 4.34
C LEU A 138 -6.23 -18.35 3.15
N ASP A 139 -6.89 -19.47 3.46
CA ASP A 139 -7.47 -20.38 2.46
C ASP A 139 -8.91 -20.69 2.82
N GLN A 140 -9.83 -20.56 1.85
CA GLN A 140 -11.26 -20.80 2.01
C GLN A 140 -11.92 -20.11 3.24
N GLY A 141 -11.37 -18.95 3.64
CA GLY A 141 -11.89 -18.17 4.79
C GLY A 141 -11.29 -18.57 6.14
N GLU A 142 -10.38 -19.53 6.19
CA GLU A 142 -9.66 -19.95 7.39
C GLU A 142 -8.20 -19.51 7.37
N VAL A 143 -7.63 -19.21 8.53
CA VAL A 143 -6.20 -18.94 8.67
C VAL A 143 -5.48 -20.28 8.75
N VAL A 144 -4.76 -20.66 7.69
CA VAL A 144 -4.02 -21.92 7.60
C VAL A 144 -2.55 -21.80 8.01
N PHE A 145 -2.03 -20.59 8.10
CA PHE A 145 -0.71 -20.27 8.59
C PHE A 145 -0.71 -18.93 9.34
N ASP A 146 -0.01 -18.87 10.45
CA ASP A 146 0.28 -17.66 11.22
C ASP A 146 1.70 -17.75 11.79
N GLY A 147 2.64 -16.93 11.29
CA GLY A 147 4.03 -17.01 11.72
C GLY A 147 4.90 -15.86 11.18
N ALA A 148 6.19 -15.92 11.47
CA ALA A 148 7.15 -14.96 10.95
C ALA A 148 7.36 -15.18 9.45
N ALA A 149 7.50 -14.08 8.68
CA ALA A 149 7.75 -14.16 7.23
C ALA A 149 9.02 -14.99 6.92
N GLN A 150 10.01 -14.98 7.81
CA GLN A 150 11.24 -15.75 7.66
C GLN A 150 11.02 -17.28 7.73
N GLU A 151 10.00 -17.75 8.44
CA GLU A 151 9.65 -19.17 8.50
C GLU A 151 9.19 -19.67 7.12
N LEU A 152 8.38 -18.88 6.42
CA LEU A 152 7.96 -19.20 5.06
C LEU A 152 9.12 -19.13 4.07
N LYS A 153 9.98 -18.12 4.17
CA LYS A 153 11.16 -17.97 3.30
C LYS A 153 12.10 -19.15 3.38
N ASN A 154 12.19 -19.79 4.54
CA ASN A 154 13.10 -20.91 4.82
C ASN A 154 12.45 -22.28 4.57
N ASN A 155 11.18 -22.35 4.17
CA ASN A 155 10.44 -23.60 4.01
C ASN A 155 9.71 -23.69 2.68
N ASP A 156 10.43 -24.17 1.66
CA ASP A 156 9.90 -24.34 0.30
C ASP A 156 8.66 -25.26 0.26
N GLN A 157 8.57 -26.26 1.16
CA GLN A 157 7.43 -27.18 1.21
C GLN A 157 6.17 -26.46 1.72
N LEU A 158 6.28 -25.63 2.76
CA LEU A 158 5.16 -24.81 3.22
C LEU A 158 4.74 -23.83 2.15
N THR A 159 5.70 -23.16 1.54
CA THR A 159 5.47 -22.21 0.45
C THR A 159 4.74 -22.86 -0.71
N ALA A 160 5.18 -24.05 -1.15
CA ALA A 160 4.55 -24.79 -2.24
C ALA A 160 3.13 -25.29 -1.87
N SER A 161 2.92 -25.76 -0.66
CA SER A 161 1.62 -26.33 -0.23
C SER A 161 0.50 -25.31 -0.13
N TYR A 162 0.80 -24.07 0.30
CA TYR A 162 -0.22 -23.04 0.50
C TYR A 162 -0.37 -22.06 -0.68
N LEU A 163 0.64 -21.93 -1.53
CA LEU A 163 0.69 -20.89 -2.54
C LEU A 163 0.69 -21.42 -3.97
N GLY A 164 0.58 -22.75 -4.16
CA GLY A 164 0.43 -23.37 -5.48
C GLY A 164 1.60 -23.11 -6.43
N VAL A 165 2.75 -22.70 -5.92
CA VAL A 165 3.97 -22.50 -6.71
C VAL A 165 4.62 -23.87 -6.85
N SER A 166 4.05 -24.71 -7.75
CA SER A 166 4.78 -25.84 -8.30
C SER A 166 5.87 -25.28 -9.20
N GLY A 167 7.12 -25.61 -8.87
CA GLY A 167 8.30 -25.23 -9.62
C GLY A 167 8.30 -25.78 -11.06
#